data_5b799275838d915366b0cad11418bdbf
#
_entry.id   5b799275838d915366b0cad11418bdbf
#
_cell.length_a   1.000
_cell.length_b   1.000
_cell.length_c   1.000
_cell.angle_alpha   90.00
_cell.angle_beta   90.00
_cell.angle_gamma   90.00
#
_symmetry.space_group_name_H-M   'P 1'
#
loop_
_entity.id
_entity.type
_entity.pdbx_description
1 polymer ?
#
loop_
_entity_poly.entity_id
_entity_poly.type
_entity_poly.pdbx_seq_one_letter_code
_entity_poly.pdbx_strand_id
1 'polypeptide(L)'
;MRSVQNQNFTDIEIIIIDDGSMDNSIKVIKELMKEDNRIKLIRNIENRGTLYSKTRGILNSKGKYVMTLDHDDLYARNNVFSILFNEAEKYNLDLLGFASNICSVETKYLNRENYISYLKTFIIKKPNIKKRFLNHNIKQSGTLLCMYFIKKSLFLKVINLLGKEFINRNIDAHDDTILMFLLSRNALSLKHLKDIFHVIFIWPKKYSISLSFHHTIKFKERERKNCYSFLTFSEILLLFTENNKNDKKIASNHFIQWYFKIGKCHYKKDIIKDTVRICNLYLNNKYIAKSSKNEILSYLQCLKN
;
A
#
# COMPACT_ATOMS: atom_id res chain seq x y z
N MET A 1 -13.97 -12.91 2.71
CA MET A 1 -13.91 -14.08 1.81
C MET A 1 -15.16 -14.26 0.95
N ARG A 2 -16.39 -14.33 1.51
CA ARG A 2 -17.61 -14.58 0.73
C ARG A 2 -17.82 -13.62 -0.46
N SER A 3 -17.43 -12.34 -0.34
CA SER A 3 -17.52 -11.38 -1.45
C SER A 3 -16.61 -11.71 -2.65
N VAL A 4 -15.56 -12.50 -2.43
CA VAL A 4 -14.69 -13.03 -3.49
C VAL A 4 -15.26 -14.31 -4.08
N GLN A 5 -15.69 -15.24 -3.23
CA GLN A 5 -16.25 -16.55 -3.66
C GLN A 5 -17.50 -16.37 -4.53
N ASN A 6 -18.35 -15.38 -4.20
CA ASN A 6 -19.62 -15.11 -4.88
C ASN A 6 -19.49 -14.24 -6.15
N GLN A 7 -18.27 -14.00 -6.64
CA GLN A 7 -18.11 -13.30 -7.92
C GLN A 7 -18.60 -14.16 -9.09
N ASN A 8 -19.26 -13.53 -10.06
CA ASN A 8 -19.75 -14.20 -11.25
C ASN A 8 -18.64 -14.58 -12.27
N PHE A 9 -17.46 -14.04 -12.10
CA PHE A 9 -16.27 -14.41 -12.88
C PHE A 9 -15.54 -15.53 -12.14
N THR A 10 -15.57 -16.74 -12.70
CA THR A 10 -15.11 -17.97 -12.02
C THR A 10 -13.66 -18.34 -12.29
N ASP A 11 -13.08 -17.82 -13.38
CA ASP A 11 -11.67 -18.07 -13.74
C ASP A 11 -10.71 -17.26 -12.86
N ILE A 12 -10.71 -17.59 -11.57
CA ILE A 12 -9.87 -16.99 -10.54
C ILE A 12 -9.22 -18.04 -9.66
N GLU A 13 -8.07 -17.71 -9.13
CA GLU A 13 -7.49 -18.36 -7.95
C GLU A 13 -7.52 -17.39 -6.77
N ILE A 14 -7.70 -17.92 -5.58
CA ILE A 14 -7.76 -17.16 -4.33
C ILE A 14 -6.58 -17.57 -3.47
N ILE A 15 -5.59 -16.71 -3.32
CA ILE A 15 -4.39 -17.01 -2.53
C ILE A 15 -4.48 -16.25 -1.21
N ILE A 16 -4.62 -17.00 -0.12
CA ILE A 16 -4.62 -16.45 1.24
C ILE A 16 -3.20 -16.58 1.79
N ILE A 17 -2.64 -15.46 2.20
CA ILE A 17 -1.35 -15.44 2.90
C ILE A 17 -1.62 -15.25 4.39
N ASP A 18 -1.26 -16.26 5.16
CA ASP A 18 -1.26 -16.19 6.62
C ASP A 18 0.11 -15.75 7.11
N ASP A 19 0.17 -14.58 7.73
CA ASP A 19 1.42 -13.96 8.19
C ASP A 19 1.70 -14.28 9.67
N GLY A 20 1.64 -15.59 10.00
CA GLY A 20 1.96 -16.09 11.32
C GLY A 20 0.84 -15.93 12.36
N SER A 21 -0.42 -16.09 11.96
CA SER A 21 -1.56 -16.02 12.89
C SER A 21 -1.47 -17.09 13.98
N MET A 22 -1.78 -16.69 15.23
CA MET A 22 -1.80 -17.55 16.40
C MET A 22 -3.23 -17.81 16.92
N ASP A 23 -4.23 -17.28 16.25
CA ASP A 23 -5.66 -17.46 16.55
C ASP A 23 -6.30 -18.56 15.69
N ASN A 24 -7.62 -18.60 15.62
CA ASN A 24 -8.37 -19.57 14.84
C ASN A 24 -8.37 -19.32 13.31
N SER A 25 -7.63 -18.32 12.80
CA SER A 25 -7.65 -17.95 11.37
C SER A 25 -7.37 -19.16 10.46
N ILE A 26 -6.35 -19.97 10.78
CA ILE A 26 -5.99 -21.15 9.99
C ILE A 26 -7.11 -22.18 9.93
N LYS A 27 -7.81 -22.39 11.05
CA LYS A 27 -8.95 -23.33 11.08
C LYS A 27 -10.06 -22.85 10.16
N VAL A 28 -10.41 -21.58 10.23
CA VAL A 28 -11.44 -20.96 9.37
C VAL A 28 -11.05 -21.05 7.89
N ILE A 29 -9.80 -20.75 7.54
CA ILE A 29 -9.32 -20.84 6.16
C ILE A 29 -9.41 -22.27 5.64
N LYS A 30 -9.02 -23.27 6.43
CA LYS A 30 -9.10 -24.68 6.04
C LYS A 30 -10.55 -25.13 5.78
N GLU A 31 -11.53 -24.65 6.55
CA GLU A 31 -12.95 -24.93 6.27
C GLU A 31 -13.39 -24.28 4.94
N LEU A 32 -13.00 -23.04 4.68
CA LEU A 32 -13.28 -22.38 3.39
C LEU A 32 -12.66 -23.11 2.21
N MET A 33 -11.47 -23.70 2.37
CA MET A 33 -10.80 -24.51 1.32
C MET A 33 -11.57 -25.80 1.01
N LYS A 34 -12.31 -26.36 1.94
CA LYS A 34 -13.19 -27.53 1.67
C LYS A 34 -14.40 -27.15 0.82
N GLU A 35 -14.88 -25.90 0.95
CA GLU A 35 -16.03 -25.39 0.23
C GLU A 35 -15.68 -24.85 -1.17
N ASP A 36 -14.43 -24.38 -1.37
CA ASP A 36 -14.00 -23.73 -2.61
C ASP A 36 -12.56 -24.11 -2.97
N ASN A 37 -12.41 -24.93 -3.99
CA ASN A 37 -11.12 -25.47 -4.46
C ASN A 37 -10.20 -24.43 -5.11
N ARG A 38 -10.70 -23.21 -5.40
CA ARG A 38 -9.92 -22.08 -5.89
C ARG A 38 -9.04 -21.47 -4.80
N ILE A 39 -9.32 -21.75 -3.52
CA ILE A 39 -8.61 -21.20 -2.37
C ILE A 39 -7.33 -21.98 -2.12
N LYS A 40 -6.23 -21.25 -2.01
CA LYS A 40 -4.91 -21.77 -1.63
C LYS A 40 -4.42 -21.00 -0.40
N LEU A 41 -3.87 -21.71 0.57
CA LEU A 41 -3.25 -21.15 1.77
C LEU A 41 -1.74 -21.24 1.67
N ILE A 42 -1.08 -20.09 1.88
CA ILE A 42 0.38 -20.00 2.06
C ILE A 42 0.63 -19.40 3.44
N ARG A 43 1.43 -20.10 4.26
CA ARG A 43 1.75 -19.62 5.61
C ARG A 43 3.18 -19.10 5.69
N ASN A 44 3.37 -17.96 6.34
CA ASN A 44 4.67 -17.53 6.85
C ASN A 44 4.90 -18.20 8.21
N ILE A 45 6.12 -18.63 8.47
CA ILE A 45 6.48 -19.28 9.76
C ILE A 45 6.30 -18.28 10.91
N GLU A 46 6.58 -17.01 10.65
CA GLU A 46 6.50 -15.87 11.56
C GLU A 46 5.91 -14.68 10.85
N ASN A 47 5.55 -13.63 11.58
CA ASN A 47 5.11 -12.36 10.98
C ASN A 47 6.27 -11.68 10.23
N ARG A 48 6.10 -11.53 8.92
CA ARG A 48 7.08 -10.94 7.99
C ARG A 48 6.62 -9.57 7.44
N GLY A 49 5.45 -9.13 7.83
CA GLY A 49 4.84 -7.87 7.41
C GLY A 49 4.06 -7.95 6.09
N THR A 50 3.25 -6.92 5.87
CA THR A 50 2.29 -6.88 4.75
C THR A 50 2.97 -6.82 3.38
N LEU A 51 4.09 -6.09 3.25
CA LEU A 51 4.85 -6.03 2.00
C LEU A 51 5.36 -7.41 1.56
N TYR A 52 5.96 -8.15 2.49
CA TYR A 52 6.45 -9.51 2.24
C TYR A 52 5.30 -10.45 1.86
N SER A 53 4.23 -10.42 2.63
CA SER A 53 3.07 -11.30 2.44
C SER A 53 2.36 -11.04 1.12
N LYS A 54 2.09 -9.77 0.76
CA LYS A 54 1.54 -9.41 -0.56
C LYS A 54 2.45 -9.86 -1.69
N THR A 55 3.75 -9.59 -1.59
CA THR A 55 4.73 -10.00 -2.60
C THR A 55 4.77 -11.51 -2.78
N ARG A 56 4.74 -12.27 -1.68
CA ARG A 56 4.74 -13.74 -1.70
C ARG A 56 3.50 -14.29 -2.40
N GLY A 57 2.32 -13.71 -2.13
CA GLY A 57 1.07 -14.06 -2.81
C GLY A 57 1.16 -13.86 -4.33
N ILE A 58 1.66 -12.71 -4.75
CA ILE A 58 1.79 -12.37 -6.17
C ILE A 58 2.77 -13.27 -6.89
N LEU A 59 3.91 -13.60 -6.27
CA LEU A 59 4.90 -14.51 -6.85
C LEU A 59 4.34 -15.92 -7.05
N ASN A 60 3.43 -16.36 -6.16
CA ASN A 60 2.79 -17.67 -6.23
C ASN A 60 1.50 -17.70 -7.07
N SER A 61 1.01 -16.56 -7.54
CA SER A 61 -0.17 -16.50 -8.40
C SER A 61 0.16 -16.94 -9.84
N LYS A 62 -0.88 -17.37 -10.58
CA LYS A 62 -0.79 -17.76 -12.00
C LYS A 62 -1.58 -16.83 -12.91
N GLY A 63 -2.52 -16.06 -12.36
CA GLY A 63 -3.42 -15.18 -13.10
C GLY A 63 -2.68 -14.11 -13.90
N LYS A 64 -3.29 -13.68 -15.00
CA LYS A 64 -2.80 -12.57 -15.87
C LYS A 64 -2.84 -11.23 -15.13
N TYR A 65 -3.83 -11.06 -14.26
CA TYR A 65 -4.03 -9.89 -13.41
C TYR A 65 -4.04 -10.28 -11.96
N VAL A 66 -3.76 -9.33 -11.09
CA VAL A 66 -3.70 -9.50 -9.63
C VAL A 66 -4.50 -8.39 -8.97
N MET A 67 -5.25 -8.76 -7.93
CA MET A 67 -5.87 -7.86 -6.96
C MET A 67 -5.44 -8.25 -5.56
N THR A 68 -5.35 -7.30 -4.66
CA THR A 68 -5.19 -7.52 -3.23
C THR A 68 -6.49 -7.15 -2.51
N LEU A 69 -6.79 -7.86 -1.43
CA LEU A 69 -7.91 -7.55 -0.55
C LEU A 69 -7.45 -7.76 0.88
N ASP A 70 -7.63 -6.75 1.72
CA ASP A 70 -7.34 -6.87 3.13
C ASP A 70 -8.44 -7.74 3.81
N HIS A 71 -8.08 -8.44 4.87
CA HIS A 71 -8.94 -9.49 5.46
C HIS A 71 -10.26 -8.96 6.04
N ASP A 72 -10.32 -7.68 6.34
CA ASP A 72 -11.49 -6.98 6.90
C ASP A 72 -12.31 -6.21 5.85
N ASP A 73 -11.90 -6.23 4.58
CA ASP A 73 -12.56 -5.57 3.47
C ASP A 73 -13.41 -6.52 2.62
N LEU A 74 -14.25 -5.96 1.74
CA LEU A 74 -15.07 -6.73 0.81
C LEU A 74 -15.29 -6.04 -0.55
N TYR A 75 -15.63 -6.83 -1.55
CA TYR A 75 -16.15 -6.32 -2.82
C TYR A 75 -17.64 -6.05 -2.73
N ALA A 76 -18.08 -4.89 -3.25
CA ALA A 76 -19.42 -4.36 -3.08
C ALA A 76 -20.48 -5.07 -3.94
N ARG A 77 -20.07 -5.81 -4.97
CA ARG A 77 -20.95 -6.47 -5.94
C ARG A 77 -20.37 -7.81 -6.38
N ASN A 78 -21.21 -8.68 -6.95
CA ASN A 78 -20.80 -9.99 -7.45
C ASN A 78 -20.25 -9.97 -8.89
N ASN A 79 -20.29 -8.84 -9.58
CA ASN A 79 -19.84 -8.67 -10.96
C ASN A 79 -18.57 -7.78 -11.08
N VAL A 80 -17.87 -7.54 -9.98
CA VAL A 80 -16.68 -6.68 -9.98
C VAL A 80 -15.59 -7.26 -10.89
N PHE A 81 -15.28 -8.54 -10.74
CA PHE A 81 -14.19 -9.16 -11.47
C PHE A 81 -14.45 -9.24 -12.98
N SER A 82 -15.67 -9.55 -13.39
CA SER A 82 -16.04 -9.57 -14.82
C SER A 82 -15.90 -8.18 -15.45
N ILE A 83 -16.36 -7.13 -14.77
CA ILE A 83 -16.23 -5.75 -15.25
C ILE A 83 -14.76 -5.36 -15.37
N LEU A 84 -13.96 -5.60 -14.32
CA LEU A 84 -12.55 -5.21 -14.31
C LEU A 84 -11.74 -5.98 -15.36
N PHE A 85 -12.00 -7.29 -15.51
CA PHE A 85 -11.34 -8.10 -16.52
C PHE A 85 -11.65 -7.60 -17.94
N ASN A 86 -12.92 -7.41 -18.27
CA ASN A 86 -13.35 -6.94 -19.59
C ASN A 86 -12.77 -5.55 -19.91
N GLU A 87 -12.77 -4.64 -18.94
CA GLU A 87 -12.19 -3.31 -19.12
C GLU A 87 -10.67 -3.35 -19.30
N ALA A 88 -9.98 -4.17 -18.51
CA ALA A 88 -8.53 -4.30 -18.60
C ALA A 88 -8.10 -4.94 -19.94
N GLU A 89 -8.80 -5.96 -20.41
CA GLU A 89 -8.54 -6.60 -21.70
C GLU A 89 -8.86 -5.65 -22.88
N LYS A 90 -10.03 -5.01 -22.86
CA LYS A 90 -10.47 -4.08 -23.91
C LYS A 90 -9.44 -2.99 -24.22
N TYR A 91 -8.79 -2.46 -23.19
CA TYR A 91 -7.83 -1.36 -23.34
C TYR A 91 -6.38 -1.79 -23.12
N ASN A 92 -6.11 -3.08 -22.93
CA ASN A 92 -4.79 -3.64 -22.60
C ASN A 92 -4.10 -2.86 -21.47
N LEU A 93 -4.80 -2.71 -20.33
CA LEU A 93 -4.35 -1.86 -19.24
C LEU A 93 -3.29 -2.54 -18.39
N ASP A 94 -2.34 -1.76 -17.95
CA ASP A 94 -1.40 -2.15 -16.88
C ASP A 94 -1.99 -1.96 -15.49
N LEU A 95 -2.74 -0.87 -15.30
CA LEU A 95 -3.43 -0.52 -14.06
C LEU A 95 -4.88 -0.14 -14.36
N LEU A 96 -5.82 -0.73 -13.64
CA LEU A 96 -7.23 -0.33 -13.65
C LEU A 96 -7.67 -0.06 -12.22
N GLY A 97 -7.85 1.22 -11.88
CA GLY A 97 -8.33 1.66 -10.58
C GLY A 97 -9.85 1.79 -10.52
N PHE A 98 -10.40 1.74 -9.33
CA PHE A 98 -11.83 1.91 -9.06
C PHE A 98 -12.06 2.61 -7.72
N ALA A 99 -13.32 2.96 -7.44
CA ALA A 99 -13.69 3.64 -6.22
C ALA A 99 -13.95 2.66 -5.06
N SER A 100 -13.75 3.16 -3.82
CA SER A 100 -14.09 2.46 -2.59
C SER A 100 -15.01 3.29 -1.72
N ASN A 101 -15.97 2.66 -1.07
CA ASN A 101 -16.70 3.24 0.04
C ASN A 101 -15.96 3.00 1.35
N ILE A 102 -16.12 3.93 2.29
CA ILE A 102 -15.67 3.75 3.67
C ILE A 102 -16.89 3.54 4.55
N CYS A 103 -16.91 2.43 5.27
CA CYS A 103 -17.97 2.07 6.20
C CYS A 103 -17.42 2.07 7.63
N SER A 104 -18.02 2.87 8.52
CA SER A 104 -17.69 2.80 9.94
C SER A 104 -18.53 1.71 10.62
N VAL A 105 -17.87 0.79 11.29
CA VAL A 105 -18.54 -0.30 12.03
C VAL A 105 -19.29 0.24 13.26
N GLU A 106 -18.84 1.36 13.85
CA GLU A 106 -19.49 1.97 15.02
C GLU A 106 -20.85 2.57 14.66
N THR A 107 -20.96 3.23 13.53
CA THR A 107 -22.16 3.99 13.18
C THR A 107 -23.18 3.21 12.35
N LYS A 108 -22.82 2.02 11.86
CA LYS A 108 -23.63 1.21 10.93
C LYS A 108 -24.08 1.97 9.66
N TYR A 109 -23.60 3.20 9.46
CA TYR A 109 -23.91 4.02 8.30
C TYR A 109 -22.79 3.99 7.29
N LEU A 110 -23.13 3.70 6.05
CA LEU A 110 -22.32 4.05 4.89
C LEU A 110 -22.28 5.58 4.82
N ASN A 111 -21.21 6.16 5.29
CA ASN A 111 -21.04 7.61 5.20
C ASN A 111 -20.74 7.94 3.73
N ARG A 112 -21.80 8.37 2.99
CA ARG A 112 -21.68 8.67 1.54
C ARG A 112 -20.69 9.79 1.23
N GLU A 113 -20.21 10.51 2.22
CA GLU A 113 -19.24 11.61 2.07
C GLU A 113 -17.78 11.15 2.10
N ASN A 114 -17.51 9.92 2.52
CA ASN A 114 -16.15 9.39 2.63
C ASN A 114 -15.82 8.44 1.46
N TYR A 115 -15.86 8.96 0.24
CA TYR A 115 -15.37 8.23 -0.93
C TYR A 115 -13.87 8.41 -1.10
N ILE A 116 -13.14 7.32 -1.28
CA ILE A 116 -11.86 7.35 -1.97
C ILE A 116 -12.16 7.12 -3.44
N SER A 117 -12.41 8.17 -4.19
CA SER A 117 -12.83 8.08 -5.59
C SER A 117 -12.41 9.30 -6.39
N TYR A 118 -12.20 9.07 -7.66
CA TYR A 118 -12.24 10.13 -8.65
C TYR A 118 -13.66 10.29 -9.16
N LEU A 119 -14.18 11.51 -9.15
CA LEU A 119 -15.55 11.82 -9.57
C LEU A 119 -15.82 11.49 -11.05
N LYS A 120 -14.80 11.19 -11.83
CA LYS A 120 -14.91 10.89 -13.28
C LYS A 120 -14.04 9.69 -13.65
N THR A 121 -14.57 8.84 -14.55
CA THR A 121 -13.76 7.84 -15.26
C THR A 121 -12.75 8.57 -16.16
N PHE A 122 -11.51 8.13 -16.15
CA PHE A 122 -10.46 8.68 -17.01
C PHE A 122 -9.46 7.61 -17.44
N ILE A 123 -8.75 7.90 -18.55
CA ILE A 123 -7.64 7.10 -19.04
C ILE A 123 -6.42 8.02 -19.14
N ILE A 124 -5.28 7.58 -18.63
CA ILE A 124 -4.00 8.26 -18.77
C ILE A 124 -2.91 7.30 -19.22
N LYS A 125 -1.96 7.81 -20.01
CA LYS A 125 -0.78 7.08 -20.46
C LYS A 125 0.48 7.72 -19.88
N LYS A 126 1.58 6.97 -19.85
CA LYS A 126 2.90 7.50 -19.53
C LYS A 126 3.20 8.76 -20.38
N PRO A 127 3.83 9.84 -19.85
CA PRO A 127 4.44 9.94 -18.52
C PRO A 127 3.52 10.46 -17.39
N ASN A 128 2.25 10.72 -17.66
CA ASN A 128 1.36 11.41 -16.74
C ASN A 128 0.91 10.53 -15.54
N ILE A 129 1.03 9.19 -15.66
CA ILE A 129 0.63 8.26 -14.59
C ILE A 129 1.41 8.59 -13.31
N LYS A 130 2.74 8.65 -13.40
CA LYS A 130 3.59 8.91 -12.25
C LYS A 130 3.37 10.30 -11.63
N LYS A 131 3.08 11.33 -12.45
CA LYS A 131 2.79 12.69 -11.97
C LYS A 131 1.57 12.71 -11.06
N ARG A 132 0.57 11.86 -11.37
CA ARG A 132 -0.66 11.78 -10.60
C ARG A 132 -0.43 11.22 -9.20
N PHE A 133 0.43 10.23 -9.04
CA PHE A 133 0.77 9.64 -7.74
C PHE A 133 1.72 10.51 -6.92
N LEU A 134 2.50 11.35 -7.56
CA LEU A 134 3.46 12.23 -6.90
C LEU A 134 2.88 13.62 -6.55
N ASN A 135 1.76 14.02 -7.14
CA ASN A 135 1.13 15.31 -6.82
C ASN A 135 0.44 15.29 -5.45
N HIS A 136 0.69 16.34 -4.67
CA HIS A 136 0.40 16.49 -3.24
C HIS A 136 -1.05 16.35 -2.77
N ASN A 137 -2.02 16.24 -3.66
CA ASN A 137 -3.41 15.97 -3.29
C ASN A 137 -3.64 14.47 -3.05
N ILE A 138 -2.76 13.87 -2.26
CA ILE A 138 -2.76 12.44 -1.89
C ILE A 138 -4.06 12.00 -1.22
N LYS A 139 -4.85 12.89 -0.65
CA LYS A 139 -6.18 12.56 -0.13
C LYS A 139 -7.15 12.01 -1.20
N GLN A 140 -6.84 12.18 -2.48
CA GLN A 140 -7.64 11.69 -3.61
C GLN A 140 -6.88 10.74 -4.54
N SER A 141 -5.61 10.46 -4.29
CA SER A 141 -4.75 9.76 -5.26
C SER A 141 -4.79 8.25 -5.18
N GLY A 142 -5.74 7.66 -4.46
CA GLY A 142 -5.92 6.20 -4.46
C GLY A 142 -4.59 5.43 -4.34
N THR A 143 -3.85 5.65 -3.25
CA THR A 143 -2.60 4.92 -3.01
C THR A 143 -2.84 3.52 -2.46
N LEU A 144 -4.08 3.15 -2.19
CA LEU A 144 -4.44 1.84 -1.66
C LEU A 144 -4.39 0.81 -2.78
N LEU A 145 -3.54 -0.17 -2.62
CA LEU A 145 -3.32 -1.23 -3.61
C LEU A 145 -4.58 -2.06 -3.87
N CYS A 146 -5.42 -2.25 -2.84
CA CYS A 146 -6.69 -2.97 -2.93
C CYS A 146 -7.72 -2.33 -3.87
N MET A 147 -7.51 -1.08 -4.29
CA MET A 147 -8.34 -0.37 -5.26
C MET A 147 -7.90 -0.56 -6.71
N TYR A 148 -7.01 -1.51 -6.99
CA TYR A 148 -6.45 -1.69 -8.32
C TYR A 148 -6.48 -3.13 -8.79
N PHE A 149 -6.87 -3.31 -10.05
CA PHE A 149 -6.71 -4.50 -10.86
C PHE A 149 -5.44 -4.32 -11.69
N ILE A 150 -4.42 -5.14 -11.46
CA ILE A 150 -3.05 -4.88 -11.88
C ILE A 150 -2.55 -6.01 -12.77
N LYS A 151 -2.00 -5.65 -13.93
CA LYS A 151 -1.35 -6.63 -14.81
C LYS A 151 -0.18 -7.28 -14.08
N LYS A 152 -0.19 -8.59 -13.94
CA LYS A 152 0.81 -9.33 -13.16
C LYS A 152 2.23 -9.09 -13.66
N SER A 153 2.46 -9.00 -14.97
CA SER A 153 3.78 -8.73 -15.53
C SER A 153 4.37 -7.40 -15.05
N LEU A 154 3.55 -6.35 -14.91
CA LEU A 154 3.97 -5.09 -14.31
C LEU A 154 4.34 -5.28 -12.84
N PHE A 155 3.54 -6.05 -12.10
CA PHE A 155 3.81 -6.30 -10.68
C PHE A 155 5.12 -7.06 -10.48
N LEU A 156 5.36 -8.11 -11.26
CA LEU A 156 6.62 -8.88 -11.22
C LEU A 156 7.83 -7.99 -11.53
N LYS A 157 7.70 -7.07 -12.51
CA LYS A 157 8.74 -6.07 -12.78
C LYS A 157 9.03 -5.21 -11.56
N VAL A 158 8.02 -4.75 -10.85
CA VAL A 158 8.16 -3.93 -9.63
C VAL A 158 8.78 -4.71 -8.49
N ILE A 159 8.37 -5.96 -8.28
CA ILE A 159 8.96 -6.86 -7.27
C ILE A 159 10.47 -7.06 -7.53
N ASN A 160 10.84 -7.28 -8.79
CA ASN A 160 12.23 -7.43 -9.17
C ASN A 160 13.05 -6.14 -8.95
N LEU A 161 12.48 -4.98 -9.29
CA LEU A 161 13.11 -3.68 -9.05
C LEU A 161 13.30 -3.40 -7.55
N LEU A 162 12.30 -3.73 -6.73
CA LEU A 162 12.36 -3.53 -5.29
C LEU A 162 13.46 -4.39 -4.65
N GLY A 163 13.62 -5.63 -5.15
CA GLY A 163 14.66 -6.55 -4.72
C GLY A 163 14.38 -7.18 -3.36
N LYS A 164 15.10 -8.27 -3.08
CA LYS A 164 14.94 -9.04 -1.83
C LYS A 164 15.30 -8.23 -0.58
N GLU A 165 16.20 -7.28 -0.71
CA GLU A 165 16.63 -6.43 0.41
C GLU A 165 15.44 -5.67 1.02
N PHE A 166 14.61 -5.01 0.20
CA PHE A 166 13.46 -4.27 0.70
C PHE A 166 12.28 -5.16 1.04
N ILE A 167 12.04 -6.23 0.24
CA ILE A 167 10.95 -7.17 0.47
C ILE A 167 11.09 -7.89 1.82
N ASN A 168 12.32 -8.23 2.22
CA ASN A 168 12.59 -8.93 3.46
C ASN A 168 12.60 -8.02 4.70
N ARG A 169 12.48 -6.73 4.54
CA ARG A 169 12.25 -5.82 5.67
C ARG A 169 10.83 -6.06 6.20
N ASN A 170 10.68 -6.18 7.50
CA ASN A 170 9.37 -6.36 8.13
C ASN A 170 8.58 -5.04 8.07
N ILE A 171 7.84 -4.84 6.96
CA ILE A 171 7.08 -3.63 6.66
C ILE A 171 5.58 -3.94 6.82
N ASP A 172 4.96 -3.33 7.84
CA ASP A 172 3.54 -3.48 8.16
C ASP A 172 2.70 -2.24 7.79
N ALA A 173 3.34 -1.16 7.33
CA ALA A 173 2.66 0.07 6.93
C ALA A 173 3.33 0.67 5.70
N HIS A 174 2.60 1.50 4.95
CA HIS A 174 3.09 2.14 3.72
C HIS A 174 3.49 1.18 2.59
N ASP A 175 3.26 -0.13 2.73
CA ASP A 175 3.50 -1.13 1.69
C ASP A 175 2.71 -0.82 0.42
N ASP A 176 1.46 -0.44 0.54
CA ASP A 176 0.62 0.02 -0.57
C ASP A 176 1.22 1.24 -1.27
N THR A 177 1.70 2.21 -0.48
CA THR A 177 2.31 3.43 -1.03
C THR A 177 3.60 3.11 -1.77
N ILE A 178 4.44 2.23 -1.22
CA ILE A 178 5.67 1.74 -1.85
C ILE A 178 5.35 1.07 -3.19
N LEU A 179 4.43 0.12 -3.18
CA LEU A 179 4.09 -0.66 -4.36
C LEU A 179 3.43 0.23 -5.42
N MET A 180 2.45 1.06 -5.04
CA MET A 180 1.77 1.96 -5.98
C MET A 180 2.70 3.03 -6.57
N PHE A 181 3.66 3.54 -5.79
CA PHE A 181 4.70 4.43 -6.32
C PHE A 181 5.50 3.75 -7.46
N LEU A 182 5.98 2.55 -7.23
CA LEU A 182 6.77 1.82 -8.23
C LEU A 182 5.92 1.34 -9.42
N LEU A 183 4.69 0.89 -9.17
CA LEU A 183 3.74 0.50 -10.21
C LEU A 183 3.42 1.68 -11.12
N SER A 184 3.05 2.83 -10.56
CA SER A 184 2.72 4.04 -11.33
C SER A 184 3.88 4.55 -12.19
N ARG A 185 5.10 4.36 -11.72
CA ARG A 185 6.33 4.74 -12.42
C ARG A 185 6.61 3.86 -13.64
N ASN A 186 6.24 2.59 -13.56
CA ASN A 186 6.53 1.58 -14.55
C ASN A 186 5.37 1.28 -15.50
N ALA A 187 4.15 1.63 -15.13
CA ALA A 187 2.96 1.45 -15.94
C ALA A 187 2.99 2.31 -17.22
N LEU A 188 2.48 1.76 -18.31
CA LEU A 188 2.30 2.44 -19.57
C LEU A 188 0.89 3.00 -19.73
N SER A 189 -0.09 2.37 -19.08
CA SER A 189 -1.51 2.73 -19.15
C SER A 189 -2.19 2.59 -17.78
N LEU A 190 -3.05 3.55 -17.48
CA LEU A 190 -3.93 3.56 -16.31
C LEU A 190 -5.32 4.01 -16.74
N LYS A 191 -6.34 3.26 -16.39
CA LYS A 191 -7.74 3.71 -16.38
C LYS A 191 -8.23 3.72 -14.95
N HIS A 192 -9.08 4.67 -14.60
CA HIS A 192 -9.80 4.67 -13.32
C HIS A 192 -11.29 4.75 -13.58
N LEU A 193 -12.06 3.86 -12.97
CA LEU A 193 -13.51 3.84 -13.01
C LEU A 193 -14.05 4.62 -11.81
N LYS A 194 -15.12 5.38 -12.03
CA LYS A 194 -15.84 6.07 -10.95
C LYS A 194 -16.69 5.12 -10.08
N ASP A 195 -16.87 3.88 -10.56
CA ASP A 195 -17.74 2.88 -9.93
C ASP A 195 -17.14 2.38 -8.63
N ILE A 196 -18.00 2.20 -7.63
CA ILE A 196 -17.62 1.68 -6.32
C ILE A 196 -17.69 0.16 -6.40
N PHE A 197 -16.52 -0.47 -6.29
CA PHE A 197 -16.38 -1.93 -6.31
C PHE A 197 -15.85 -2.51 -5.01
N HIS A 198 -15.40 -1.66 -4.09
CA HIS A 198 -14.75 -2.06 -2.85
C HIS A 198 -15.35 -1.32 -1.66
N VAL A 199 -15.39 -1.97 -0.51
CA VAL A 199 -15.82 -1.38 0.77
C VAL A 199 -14.71 -1.61 1.79
N ILE A 200 -14.19 -0.50 2.31
CA ILE A 200 -13.20 -0.46 3.39
C ILE A 200 -13.96 -0.32 4.71
N PHE A 201 -13.68 -1.20 5.66
CA PHE A 201 -14.26 -1.10 6.99
C PHE A 201 -13.31 -0.39 7.96
N ILE A 202 -13.82 0.69 8.57
CA ILE A 202 -13.12 1.34 9.69
C ILE A 202 -13.66 0.77 10.98
N TRP A 203 -12.81 0.04 11.68
CA TRP A 203 -13.10 -0.54 12.97
C TRP A 203 -12.93 0.49 14.10
N PRO A 204 -13.70 0.39 15.20
CA PRO A 204 -13.48 1.20 16.39
C PRO A 204 -12.03 1.16 16.82
N LYS A 205 -11.50 2.28 17.34
CA LYS A 205 -10.09 2.40 17.77
C LYS A 205 -9.60 1.25 18.66
N LYS A 206 -10.47 0.69 19.48
CA LYS A 206 -10.18 -0.46 20.36
C LYS A 206 -9.95 -1.78 19.60
N TYR A 207 -10.44 -1.91 18.35
CA TYR A 207 -10.31 -3.11 17.52
C TYR A 207 -9.44 -2.89 16.30
N SER A 208 -9.24 -1.63 15.90
CA SER A 208 -8.42 -1.31 14.72
C SER A 208 -6.95 -1.45 15.03
N ILE A 209 -6.28 -2.33 14.30
CA ILE A 209 -4.84 -2.43 14.34
C ILE A 209 -4.20 -1.12 13.85
N SER A 210 -4.77 -0.40 12.91
CA SER A 210 -4.23 0.83 12.33
C SER A 210 -4.48 2.09 13.16
N LEU A 211 -5.50 2.13 14.04
CA LEU A 211 -5.95 3.34 14.72
C LEU A 211 -6.01 3.25 16.26
N SER A 212 -5.63 2.13 16.89
CA SER A 212 -5.73 2.00 18.36
C SER A 212 -4.69 2.84 19.08
N PHE A 213 -5.14 3.97 19.62
CA PHE A 213 -4.36 4.90 20.45
C PHE A 213 -4.38 4.51 21.94
N HIS A 214 -3.88 3.36 22.32
CA HIS A 214 -3.75 3.04 23.73
C HIS A 214 -2.30 2.79 24.14
N HIS A 215 -1.92 3.33 25.32
CA HIS A 215 -0.61 3.37 25.95
C HIS A 215 -0.04 2.00 26.39
N THR A 216 -0.22 0.96 25.58
CA THR A 216 0.30 -0.37 25.84
C THR A 216 1.65 -0.61 25.15
N ILE A 217 2.37 -1.62 25.59
CA ILE A 217 3.63 -2.09 24.95
C ILE A 217 3.42 -2.35 23.45
N LYS A 218 2.25 -2.88 23.06
CA LYS A 218 1.84 -3.08 21.65
C LYS A 218 1.77 -1.78 20.84
N PHE A 219 1.36 -0.67 21.48
CA PHE A 219 1.33 0.64 20.82
C PHE A 219 2.73 1.14 20.48
N LYS A 220 3.68 1.03 21.42
CA LYS A 220 5.07 1.45 21.21
C LYS A 220 5.76 0.64 20.11
N GLU A 221 5.52 -0.65 20.07
CA GLU A 221 6.06 -1.53 19.04
C GLU A 221 5.53 -1.18 17.64
N ARG A 222 4.26 -0.87 17.57
CA ARG A 222 3.60 -0.47 16.34
C ARG A 222 4.08 0.88 15.82
N GLU A 223 4.22 1.89 16.68
CA GLU A 223 4.83 3.17 16.28
C GLU A 223 6.23 2.94 15.70
N ARG A 224 7.01 2.04 16.30
CA ARG A 224 8.33 1.65 15.79
C ARG A 224 8.23 1.08 14.37
N LYS A 225 7.33 0.13 14.14
CA LYS A 225 7.12 -0.47 12.82
C LYS A 225 6.67 0.56 11.78
N ASN A 226 5.74 1.44 12.15
CA ASN A 226 5.29 2.52 11.27
C ASN A 226 6.43 3.47 10.89
N CYS A 227 7.25 3.87 11.86
CA CYS A 227 8.40 4.73 11.60
C CYS A 227 9.42 4.04 10.70
N TYR A 228 9.70 2.77 10.94
CA TYR A 228 10.62 1.98 10.13
C TYR A 228 10.12 1.82 8.68
N SER A 229 8.84 1.51 8.52
CA SER A 229 8.18 1.41 7.21
C SER A 229 8.25 2.74 6.46
N PHE A 230 8.04 3.85 7.15
CA PHE A 230 8.13 5.18 6.57
C PHE A 230 9.57 5.55 6.15
N LEU A 231 10.56 5.23 6.97
CA LEU A 231 11.97 5.44 6.63
C LEU A 231 12.36 4.60 5.40
N THR A 232 11.92 3.35 5.34
CA THR A 232 12.13 2.49 4.18
C THR A 232 11.48 3.06 2.93
N PHE A 233 10.24 3.55 3.02
CA PHE A 233 9.60 4.23 1.90
C PHE A 233 10.37 5.47 1.44
N SER A 234 10.87 6.27 2.37
CA SER A 234 11.68 7.45 2.06
C SER A 234 12.97 7.09 1.33
N GLU A 235 13.65 6.01 1.73
CA GLU A 235 14.82 5.48 1.04
C GLU A 235 14.48 5.04 -0.39
N ILE A 236 13.39 4.29 -0.57
CA ILE A 236 12.91 3.85 -1.88
C ILE A 236 12.58 5.06 -2.78
N LEU A 237 11.92 6.09 -2.24
CA LEU A 237 11.65 7.31 -3.00
C LEU A 237 12.94 7.94 -3.54
N LEU A 238 13.99 8.02 -2.75
CA LEU A 238 15.27 8.58 -3.20
C LEU A 238 15.94 7.71 -4.27
N LEU A 239 16.07 6.41 -4.01
CA LEU A 239 16.75 5.49 -4.90
C LEU A 239 16.11 5.45 -6.30
N PHE A 240 14.79 5.37 -6.34
CA PHE A 240 14.06 5.27 -7.62
C PHE A 240 13.75 6.61 -8.29
N THR A 241 14.20 7.73 -7.71
CA THR A 241 14.08 9.06 -8.34
C THR A 241 15.40 9.63 -8.84
N GLU A 242 16.51 8.88 -8.76
CA GLU A 242 17.88 9.37 -8.96
C GLU A 242 18.15 10.17 -10.22
N ASN A 243 17.45 9.91 -11.33
CA ASN A 243 17.72 10.53 -12.61
C ASN A 243 16.74 11.66 -13.00
N ASN A 244 15.85 12.09 -12.11
CA ASN A 244 14.85 13.09 -12.41
C ASN A 244 14.76 14.18 -11.34
N LYS A 245 15.18 15.41 -11.70
CA LYS A 245 15.18 16.58 -10.79
C LYS A 245 13.81 16.86 -10.17
N ASN A 246 12.73 16.77 -10.95
CA ASN A 246 11.38 17.03 -10.45
C ASN A 246 10.91 15.94 -9.49
N ASP A 247 11.17 14.68 -9.80
CA ASP A 247 10.80 13.57 -8.92
C ASP A 247 11.57 13.65 -7.59
N LYS A 248 12.86 14.01 -7.62
CA LYS A 248 13.67 14.23 -6.40
C LYS A 248 13.13 15.36 -5.54
N LYS A 249 12.73 16.47 -6.17
CA LYS A 249 12.10 17.59 -5.45
C LYS A 249 10.80 17.14 -4.77
N ILE A 250 9.97 16.36 -5.48
CA ILE A 250 8.71 15.83 -4.95
C ILE A 250 8.98 14.84 -3.82
N ALA A 251 9.92 13.90 -4.00
CA ALA A 251 10.31 12.94 -2.95
C ALA A 251 10.81 13.67 -1.69
N SER A 252 11.63 14.71 -1.86
CA SER A 252 12.14 15.52 -0.75
C SER A 252 11.02 16.27 -0.01
N ASN A 253 10.07 16.84 -0.74
CA ASN A 253 8.91 17.50 -0.13
C ASN A 253 8.04 16.49 0.61
N HIS A 254 7.84 15.29 0.07
CA HIS A 254 7.12 14.21 0.74
C HIS A 254 7.82 13.80 2.04
N PHE A 255 9.11 13.55 2.00
CA PHE A 255 9.88 13.20 3.19
C PHE A 255 9.69 14.24 4.29
N ILE A 256 9.86 15.51 3.95
CA ILE A 256 9.78 16.59 4.94
C ILE A 256 8.36 16.76 5.49
N GLN A 257 7.36 16.84 4.62
CA GLN A 257 5.98 17.03 5.08
C GLN A 257 5.48 15.87 5.94
N TRP A 258 5.87 14.64 5.62
CA TRP A 258 5.43 13.46 6.35
C TRP A 258 6.27 13.22 7.59
N TYR A 259 7.60 13.31 7.48
CA TYR A 259 8.51 13.03 8.59
C TYR A 259 8.33 14.04 9.73
N PHE A 260 8.23 15.32 9.40
CA PHE A 260 8.06 16.35 10.43
C PHE A 260 6.61 16.49 10.91
N LYS A 261 5.60 16.14 10.11
CA LYS A 261 4.21 16.07 10.57
C LYS A 261 3.93 14.87 11.48
N ILE A 262 4.55 13.74 11.18
CA ILE A 262 4.47 12.54 12.01
C ILE A 262 5.36 12.66 13.25
N GLY A 263 6.29 13.60 13.28
CA GLY A 263 7.17 14.18 14.33
C GLY A 263 7.39 13.45 15.67
N LYS A 264 6.82 12.27 15.83
CA LYS A 264 6.85 11.46 17.04
C LYS A 264 7.77 10.24 16.94
N CYS A 265 8.55 10.13 15.86
CA CYS A 265 9.53 9.06 15.71
C CYS A 265 10.74 9.20 16.64
N HIS A 266 10.83 10.27 17.44
CA HIS A 266 12.00 10.60 18.28
C HIS A 266 12.24 9.63 19.43
N TYR A 267 11.30 8.78 19.75
CA TYR A 267 11.32 8.08 21.05
C TYR A 267 12.11 6.77 21.06
N LYS A 268 12.78 6.37 19.98
CA LYS A 268 13.39 5.03 19.97
C LYS A 268 14.83 5.04 19.47
N LYS A 269 15.74 4.68 20.36
CA LYS A 269 17.20 4.57 20.10
C LYS A 269 17.52 3.70 18.86
N ASP A 270 16.73 2.65 18.62
CA ASP A 270 16.92 1.72 17.51
C ASP A 270 16.68 2.36 16.13
N ILE A 271 15.75 3.34 16.04
CA ILE A 271 15.38 4.01 14.79
C ILE A 271 16.25 5.23 14.51
N ILE A 272 16.90 5.79 15.54
CA ILE A 272 17.75 6.98 15.39
C ILE A 272 18.84 6.77 14.34
N LYS A 273 19.47 5.61 14.34
CA LYS A 273 20.53 5.29 13.38
C LYS A 273 20.05 5.32 11.94
N ASP A 274 18.90 4.67 11.67
CA ASP A 274 18.29 4.70 10.33
C ASP A 274 17.78 6.09 9.97
N THR A 275 17.20 6.80 10.92
CA THR A 275 16.78 8.19 10.75
C THR A 275 17.93 9.08 10.32
N VAL A 276 19.06 9.03 11.04
CA VAL A 276 20.26 9.80 10.72
C VAL A 276 20.80 9.43 9.33
N ARG A 277 20.83 8.14 9.01
CA ARG A 277 21.25 7.65 7.69
C ARG A 277 20.36 8.22 6.58
N ILE A 278 19.05 8.14 6.70
CA ILE A 278 18.10 8.64 5.71
C ILE A 278 18.17 10.17 5.60
N CYS A 279 18.25 10.89 6.73
CA CYS A 279 18.43 12.35 6.72
C CYS A 279 19.69 12.75 5.94
N ASN A 280 20.81 12.05 6.14
CA ASN A 280 22.05 12.31 5.41
C ASN A 280 21.92 12.04 3.91
N LEU A 281 21.20 10.98 3.50
CA LEU A 281 20.91 10.74 2.09
C LEU A 281 20.13 11.91 1.46
N TYR A 282 19.15 12.47 2.19
CA TYR A 282 18.42 13.64 1.72
C TYR A 282 19.28 14.91 1.69
N LEU A 283 20.13 15.15 2.68
CA LEU A 283 21.05 16.29 2.70
C LEU A 283 22.04 16.28 1.52
N ASN A 284 22.50 15.08 1.12
CA ASN A 284 23.38 14.89 -0.02
C ASN A 284 22.64 15.03 -1.37
N ASN A 285 21.33 15.09 -1.37
CA ASN A 285 20.55 15.31 -2.58
C ASN A 285 20.66 16.76 -3.05
N LYS A 286 21.35 16.99 -4.17
CA LYS A 286 21.56 18.34 -4.75
C LYS A 286 20.29 19.09 -5.14
N TYR A 287 19.15 18.40 -5.25
CA TYR A 287 17.86 18.97 -5.67
C TYR A 287 16.92 19.29 -4.51
N ILE A 288 17.32 19.04 -3.27
CA ILE A 288 16.52 19.41 -2.10
C ILE A 288 16.54 20.92 -1.89
N ALA A 289 15.39 21.52 -1.54
CA ALA A 289 15.31 22.95 -1.26
C ALA A 289 16.16 23.32 -0.03
N LYS A 290 16.72 24.54 -0.02
CA LYS A 290 17.56 25.04 1.09
C LYS A 290 16.79 25.06 2.42
N SER A 291 15.50 25.48 2.40
CA SER A 291 14.63 25.43 3.57
C SER A 291 14.52 24.01 4.14
N SER A 292 14.31 23.03 3.28
CA SER A 292 14.20 21.64 3.65
C SER A 292 15.50 21.06 4.22
N LYS A 293 16.66 21.49 3.70
CA LYS A 293 17.96 21.14 4.28
C LYS A 293 18.10 21.70 5.70
N ASN A 294 17.71 22.93 5.91
CA ASN A 294 17.76 23.57 7.23
C ASN A 294 16.88 22.84 8.26
N GLU A 295 15.67 22.41 7.84
CA GLU A 295 14.79 21.62 8.71
C GLU A 295 15.42 20.29 9.10
N ILE A 296 16.01 19.56 8.14
CA ILE A 296 16.72 18.29 8.41
C ILE A 296 17.89 18.51 9.35
N LEU A 297 18.69 19.56 9.13
CA LEU A 297 19.84 19.87 9.97
C LEU A 297 19.43 20.22 11.41
N SER A 298 18.41 21.05 11.58
CA SER A 298 17.85 21.38 12.90
C SER A 298 17.37 20.12 13.63
N TYR A 299 16.69 19.22 12.92
CA TYR A 299 16.24 17.96 13.48
C TYR A 299 17.39 17.04 13.90
N LEU A 300 18.44 16.91 13.07
CA LEU A 300 19.64 16.12 13.42
C LEU A 300 20.37 16.69 14.64
N GLN A 301 20.32 18.00 14.86
CA GLN A 301 20.85 18.62 16.08
C GLN A 301 20.03 18.21 17.31
N CYS A 302 18.69 18.19 17.21
CA CYS A 302 17.82 17.74 18.29
C CYS A 302 18.01 16.26 18.65
N LEU A 303 18.45 15.41 17.72
CA LEU A 303 18.70 13.98 17.99
C LEU A 303 20.04 13.73 18.73
N LYS A 304 20.93 14.71 18.78
CA LYS A 304 22.23 14.61 19.46
C LYS A 304 22.18 15.03 20.93
N ASN A 305 21.14 15.78 21.29
CA ASN A 305 20.82 16.20 22.66
C ASN A 305 19.83 15.25 23.29
#